data_e17e14b78dd6c6c946c61d26f0279b21
#
_entry.id   e17e14b78dd6c6c946c61d26f0279b21
#
_cell.length_a   1.000
_cell.length_b   1.000
_cell.length_c   1.000
_cell.angle_alpha   90.00
_cell.angle_beta   90.00
_cell.angle_gamma   90.00
#
_symmetry.space_group_name_H-M   'P 1'
#
loop_
_entity.id
_entity.type
_entity.pdbx_description
1 polymer ?
#
loop_
_entity_poly.entity_id
_entity_poly.type
_entity_poly.pdbx_seq_one_letter_code
_entity_poly.pdbx_strand_id
1 'polypeptide(L)'
;MKTRQCLLIMVLVIFSAALLPSVYATPTVEILMEKTTFRYCEKLFYTIQVSEVTGDPAIIHIRDQADKGSSAISIPISNQTNPIPSMIPFEAEIFPLGKYFIDVEYADAKDSAEFDLIDSGNVCIPTLMKQVAFSWINDKMSDGFFIDAI
;
A
#
# COMPACT_ATOMS: atom_id res chain seq x y z
N MET A 1 -32.79 -4.47 58.42
CA MET A 1 -31.55 -3.71 58.06
C MET A 1 -30.68 -4.44 57.08
N LYS A 2 -30.50 -5.76 57.12
CA LYS A 2 -29.62 -6.52 56.19
C LYS A 2 -30.03 -6.50 54.73
N THR A 3 -31.29 -6.55 54.37
CA THR A 3 -31.80 -6.53 53.00
C THR A 3 -31.55 -5.21 52.27
N ARG A 4 -31.66 -4.05 52.94
CA ARG A 4 -31.38 -2.73 52.35
C ARG A 4 -29.88 -2.55 52.07
N GLN A 5 -29.00 -3.10 52.90
CA GLN A 5 -27.57 -3.04 52.67
C GLN A 5 -27.15 -3.93 51.45
N CYS A 6 -27.73 -5.13 51.30
CA CYS A 6 -27.51 -5.98 50.14
C CYS A 6 -27.95 -5.29 48.83
N LEU A 7 -29.10 -4.62 48.86
CA LEU A 7 -29.62 -3.92 47.69
C LEU A 7 -28.70 -2.75 47.27
N LEU A 8 -28.21 -1.99 48.24
CA LEU A 8 -27.27 -0.88 47.99
C LEU A 8 -25.93 -1.37 47.40
N ILE A 9 -25.39 -2.47 47.88
CA ILE A 9 -24.15 -3.04 47.38
C ILE A 9 -24.36 -3.56 45.95
N MET A 10 -25.50 -4.22 45.64
CA MET A 10 -25.82 -4.71 44.33
C MET A 10 -25.96 -3.59 43.30
N VAL A 11 -26.59 -2.50 43.64
CA VAL A 11 -26.72 -1.30 42.80
C VAL A 11 -25.33 -0.66 42.53
N LEU A 12 -24.47 -0.59 43.56
CA LEU A 12 -23.11 -0.04 43.42
C LEU A 12 -22.22 -0.87 42.52
N VAL A 13 -22.33 -2.21 42.56
CA VAL A 13 -21.60 -3.12 41.67
C VAL A 13 -22.07 -3.00 40.21
N ILE A 14 -23.37 -2.89 40.00
CA ILE A 14 -23.93 -2.68 38.64
C ILE A 14 -23.49 -1.34 38.07
N PHE A 15 -23.46 -0.28 38.87
CA PHE A 15 -23.06 1.06 38.45
C PHE A 15 -21.56 1.13 38.14
N SER A 16 -20.71 0.43 38.90
CA SER A 16 -19.27 0.38 38.60
C SER A 16 -18.94 -0.39 37.34
N ALA A 17 -19.71 -1.42 36.98
CA ALA A 17 -19.54 -2.17 35.73
C ALA A 17 -19.93 -1.34 34.49
N ALA A 18 -20.86 -0.39 34.62
CA ALA A 18 -21.27 0.51 33.54
C ALA A 18 -20.27 1.65 33.25
N LEU A 19 -19.29 1.87 34.13
CA LEU A 19 -18.27 2.93 33.99
C LEU A 19 -16.96 2.41 33.37
N LEU A 20 -16.89 1.13 32.95
CA LEU A 20 -15.70 0.63 32.25
C LEU A 20 -15.62 1.32 30.88
N PRO A 21 -14.55 2.08 30.60
CA PRO A 21 -14.37 2.66 29.27
C PRO A 21 -14.30 1.51 28.27
N SER A 22 -15.09 1.60 27.21
CA SER A 22 -14.95 0.69 26.07
C SER A 22 -13.57 0.96 25.43
N VAL A 23 -12.62 0.10 25.69
CA VAL A 23 -11.32 0.13 25.00
C VAL A 23 -11.59 -0.36 23.57
N TYR A 24 -11.83 0.59 22.66
CA TYR A 24 -11.79 0.27 21.23
C TYR A 24 -10.33 0.00 20.88
N ALA A 25 -10.04 -1.18 20.38
CA ALA A 25 -8.72 -1.48 19.82
C ALA A 25 -8.54 -0.55 18.59
N THR A 26 -7.43 0.18 18.57
CA THR A 26 -7.07 0.97 17.39
C THR A 26 -6.84 0.01 16.22
N PRO A 27 -7.42 0.25 15.04
CA PRO A 27 -7.12 -0.55 13.87
C PRO A 27 -5.61 -0.64 13.63
N THR A 28 -5.14 -1.79 13.17
CA THR A 28 -3.73 -1.98 12.78
C THR A 28 -3.64 -2.13 11.28
N VAL A 29 -2.51 -1.75 10.70
CA VAL A 29 -2.18 -1.94 9.30
C VAL A 29 -0.82 -2.62 9.20
N GLU A 30 -0.65 -3.50 8.22
CA GLU A 30 0.60 -4.21 7.93
C GLU A 30 0.79 -4.33 6.42
N ILE A 31 2.03 -4.17 5.96
CA ILE A 31 2.44 -4.38 4.57
C ILE A 31 3.11 -5.75 4.47
N LEU A 32 2.51 -6.65 3.72
CA LEU A 32 3.06 -7.97 3.45
C LEU A 32 3.66 -8.02 2.05
N MET A 33 4.91 -8.48 1.96
CA MET A 33 5.63 -8.65 0.71
C MET A 33 6.11 -10.10 0.57
N GLU A 34 5.86 -10.72 -0.60
CA GLU A 34 6.36 -12.06 -0.90
C GLU A 34 7.88 -12.08 -1.14
N LYS A 35 8.42 -10.95 -1.61
CA LYS A 35 9.87 -10.77 -1.81
C LYS A 35 10.26 -9.32 -1.51
N THR A 36 11.52 -9.14 -1.12
CA THR A 36 12.11 -7.84 -0.78
C THR A 36 13.17 -7.39 -1.77
N THR A 37 13.39 -8.13 -2.85
CA THR A 37 14.34 -7.77 -3.91
C THR A 37 13.63 -7.81 -5.25
N PHE A 38 13.61 -6.67 -5.94
CA PHE A 38 13.03 -6.51 -7.27
C PHE A 38 14.12 -6.16 -8.29
N ARG A 39 13.82 -6.38 -9.55
CA ARG A 39 14.70 -6.06 -10.67
C ARG A 39 13.97 -5.19 -11.68
N TYR A 40 14.72 -4.50 -12.53
CA TYR A 40 14.11 -3.83 -13.67
C TYR A 40 13.27 -4.82 -14.49
N CYS A 41 12.17 -4.35 -15.07
CA CYS A 41 11.12 -5.08 -15.76
C CYS A 41 10.14 -5.83 -14.83
N GLU A 42 10.40 -5.96 -13.56
CA GLU A 42 9.46 -6.55 -12.61
C GLU A 42 8.47 -5.50 -12.11
N LYS A 43 7.28 -5.96 -11.73
CA LYS A 43 6.28 -5.13 -11.07
C LYS A 43 6.37 -5.29 -9.57
N LEU A 44 6.21 -4.19 -8.86
CA LEU A 44 6.01 -4.22 -7.43
C LEU A 44 4.67 -4.88 -7.11
N PHE A 45 4.67 -5.79 -6.16
CA PHE A 45 3.47 -6.40 -5.63
C PHE A 45 3.59 -6.49 -4.11
N TYR A 46 2.60 -6.00 -3.41
CA TYR A 46 2.47 -6.08 -1.97
C TYR A 46 1.02 -6.20 -1.56
N THR A 47 0.76 -6.58 -0.32
CA THR A 47 -0.57 -6.71 0.23
C THR A 47 -0.68 -5.81 1.45
N ILE A 48 -1.75 -5.02 1.53
CA ILE A 48 -2.11 -4.28 2.73
C ILE A 48 -3.08 -5.14 3.53
N GLN A 49 -2.68 -5.49 4.74
CA GLN A 49 -3.52 -6.19 5.70
C GLN A 49 -3.95 -5.23 6.80
N VAL A 50 -5.25 -5.19 7.09
CA VAL A 50 -5.82 -4.38 8.16
C VAL A 50 -6.58 -5.27 9.14
N SER A 51 -6.56 -4.93 10.42
CA SER A 51 -7.31 -5.69 11.44
C SER A 51 -8.82 -5.48 11.32
N GLU A 52 -9.24 -4.30 10.84
CA GLU A 52 -10.63 -3.90 10.71
C GLU A 52 -10.80 -2.97 9.49
N VAL A 53 -11.91 -3.11 8.76
CA VAL A 53 -12.27 -2.21 7.65
C VAL A 53 -13.09 -1.06 8.21
N THR A 54 -12.47 0.14 8.31
CA THR A 54 -13.11 1.35 8.88
C THR A 54 -13.90 2.14 7.84
N GLY A 55 -13.64 1.89 6.54
CA GLY A 55 -14.17 2.69 5.43
C GLY A 55 -13.24 3.82 5.00
N ASP A 56 -12.15 4.07 5.74
CA ASP A 56 -11.12 5.03 5.34
C ASP A 56 -10.24 4.43 4.23
N PRO A 57 -9.65 5.25 3.36
CA PRO A 57 -8.63 4.81 2.43
C PRO A 57 -7.29 4.63 3.15
N ALA A 58 -6.47 3.71 2.67
CA ALA A 58 -5.04 3.69 3.02
C ALA A 58 -4.29 4.72 2.17
N ILE A 59 -3.40 5.47 2.80
CA ILE A 59 -2.52 6.43 2.14
C ILE A 59 -1.14 5.81 2.04
N ILE A 60 -0.65 5.67 0.80
CA ILE A 60 0.63 5.02 0.49
C ILE A 60 1.62 6.06 0.00
N HIS A 61 2.85 5.99 0.49
CA HIS A 61 4.01 6.67 -0.07
C HIS A 61 5.09 5.65 -0.40
N ILE A 62 5.66 5.75 -1.60
CA ILE A 62 6.83 4.96 -2.00
C ILE A 62 7.98 5.95 -2.13
N ARG A 63 9.05 5.76 -1.36
CA ARG A 63 10.21 6.66 -1.33
C ARG A 63 11.52 5.89 -1.42
N ASP A 64 12.56 6.57 -1.91
CA ASP A 64 13.93 6.06 -1.91
C ASP A 64 14.67 6.42 -0.62
N GLN A 65 15.94 6.05 -0.52
CA GLN A 65 16.80 6.38 0.64
C GLN A 65 17.05 7.88 0.83
N ALA A 66 16.87 8.69 -0.22
CA ALA A 66 17.03 10.13 -0.15
C ALA A 66 15.71 10.86 0.18
N ASP A 67 14.70 10.10 0.61
CA ASP A 67 13.35 10.61 0.90
C ASP A 67 12.64 11.21 -0.31
N LYS A 68 13.13 10.90 -1.51
CA LYS A 68 12.42 11.19 -2.76
C LYS A 68 11.38 10.12 -3.00
N GLY A 69 10.14 10.55 -3.14
CA GLY A 69 9.07 9.58 -3.24
C GLY A 69 7.90 9.99 -4.11
N SER A 70 6.95 9.09 -4.21
CA SER A 70 5.67 9.33 -4.85
C SER A 70 4.87 10.40 -4.09
N SER A 71 3.94 11.05 -4.78
CA SER A 71 2.82 11.72 -4.12
C SER A 71 2.02 10.69 -3.31
N ALA A 72 1.23 11.16 -2.36
CA ALA A 72 0.29 10.32 -1.62
C ALA A 72 -0.64 9.58 -2.58
N ILE A 73 -0.67 8.26 -2.49
CA ILE A 73 -1.55 7.40 -3.28
C ILE A 73 -2.65 6.91 -2.35
N SER A 74 -3.89 7.29 -2.64
CA SER A 74 -5.06 6.87 -1.86
C SER A 74 -5.61 5.56 -2.43
N ILE A 75 -5.69 4.53 -1.60
CA ILE A 75 -6.16 3.19 -1.97
C ILE A 75 -7.40 2.86 -1.12
N PRO A 76 -8.57 2.60 -1.73
CA PRO A 76 -9.75 2.19 -0.99
C PRO A 76 -9.53 0.80 -0.37
N ILE A 77 -9.81 0.68 0.92
CA ILE A 77 -9.73 -0.57 1.67
C ILE A 77 -11.13 -1.15 1.79
N SER A 78 -11.36 -2.27 1.08
CA SER A 78 -12.67 -2.95 1.04
C SER A 78 -12.68 -4.26 1.80
N ASN A 79 -11.51 -4.82 2.09
CA ASN A 79 -11.32 -6.09 2.77
C ASN A 79 -10.20 -5.99 3.80
N GLN A 80 -10.10 -6.96 4.69
CA GLN A 80 -8.96 -7.05 5.60
C GLN A 80 -7.64 -7.34 4.87
N THR A 81 -7.70 -7.95 3.70
CA THR A 81 -6.54 -8.27 2.87
C THR A 81 -6.74 -7.66 1.49
N ASN A 82 -5.87 -6.75 1.09
CA ASN A 82 -5.96 -5.97 -0.14
C ASN A 82 -4.65 -6.12 -0.94
N PRO A 83 -4.62 -6.97 -1.99
CA PRO A 83 -3.45 -7.11 -2.85
C PRO A 83 -3.31 -5.90 -3.77
N ILE A 84 -2.12 -5.32 -3.83
CA ILE A 84 -1.81 -4.10 -4.56
C ILE A 84 -0.69 -4.38 -5.59
N PRO A 85 -1.04 -4.62 -6.86
CA PRO A 85 -0.06 -4.68 -7.94
C PRO A 85 0.30 -3.27 -8.43
N SER A 86 1.57 -3.00 -8.72
CA SER A 86 1.94 -1.76 -9.41
C SER A 86 1.39 -1.75 -10.84
N MET A 87 1.02 -0.57 -11.33
CA MET A 87 0.52 -0.40 -12.70
C MET A 87 1.64 -0.60 -13.73
N ILE A 88 2.82 -0.07 -13.45
CA ILE A 88 3.99 -0.11 -14.33
C ILE A 88 5.10 -0.96 -13.71
N PRO A 89 5.97 -1.58 -14.51
CA PRO A 89 7.19 -2.23 -14.02
C PRO A 89 8.21 -1.17 -13.56
N PHE A 90 9.25 -1.64 -12.87
CA PHE A 90 10.41 -0.79 -12.59
C PHE A 90 11.18 -0.53 -13.88
N GLU A 91 11.28 0.74 -14.28
CA GLU A 91 12.00 1.22 -15.46
C GLU A 91 13.18 2.09 -14.99
N ALA A 92 14.35 1.92 -15.61
CA ALA A 92 15.59 2.59 -15.18
C ALA A 92 15.53 4.11 -15.28
N GLU A 93 14.72 4.64 -16.20
CA GLU A 93 14.51 6.07 -16.41
C GLU A 93 13.72 6.72 -15.28
N ILE A 94 12.94 5.93 -14.53
CA ILE A 94 12.02 6.42 -13.47
C ILE A 94 12.55 6.06 -12.10
N PHE A 95 13.08 4.83 -11.95
CA PHE A 95 13.47 4.28 -10.65
C PHE A 95 14.99 4.03 -10.59
N PRO A 96 15.76 4.86 -9.90
CA PRO A 96 17.17 4.58 -9.61
C PRO A 96 17.34 3.27 -8.84
N LEU A 97 18.49 2.59 -9.06
CA LEU A 97 18.84 1.41 -8.26
C LEU A 97 19.04 1.79 -6.80
N GLY A 98 18.64 0.91 -5.90
CA GLY A 98 18.84 1.13 -4.47
C GLY A 98 17.69 0.63 -3.61
N LYS A 99 17.70 1.07 -2.37
CA LYS A 99 16.67 0.72 -1.38
C LYS A 99 15.49 1.67 -1.46
N TYR A 100 14.32 1.10 -1.33
CA TYR A 100 13.03 1.78 -1.31
C TYR A 100 12.23 1.39 -0.07
N PHE A 101 11.29 2.27 0.29
CA PHE A 101 10.34 2.06 1.37
C PHE A 101 8.93 2.28 0.85
N ILE A 102 8.01 1.45 1.34
CA ILE A 102 6.58 1.64 1.18
C ILE A 102 6.04 2.00 2.55
N ASP A 103 5.60 3.22 2.73
CA ASP A 103 4.97 3.66 3.97
C ASP A 103 3.45 3.65 3.77
N VAL A 104 2.71 3.13 4.73
CA VAL A 104 1.25 3.11 4.75
C VAL A 104 0.71 3.82 5.98
N GLU A 105 -0.34 4.59 5.80
CA GLU A 105 -1.14 5.15 6.88
C GLU A 105 -2.62 4.77 6.67
N TYR A 106 -3.25 4.21 7.71
CA TYR A 106 -4.64 3.79 7.70
C TYR A 106 -5.27 3.97 9.07
N ALA A 107 -6.31 4.80 9.18
CA ALA A 107 -7.04 5.05 10.43
C ALA A 107 -6.09 5.32 11.63
N ASP A 108 -5.12 6.21 11.47
CA ASP A 108 -4.07 6.57 12.44
C ASP A 108 -2.99 5.50 12.69
N ALA A 109 -3.14 4.27 12.19
CA ALA A 109 -2.11 3.25 12.20
C ALA A 109 -1.13 3.47 11.04
N LYS A 110 0.14 3.08 11.26
CA LYS A 110 1.21 3.20 10.26
C LYS A 110 2.05 1.94 10.24
N ASP A 111 2.53 1.62 9.05
CA ASP A 111 3.53 0.58 8.83
C ASP A 111 4.45 0.96 7.69
N SER A 112 5.62 0.33 7.62
CA SER A 112 6.62 0.55 6.58
C SER A 112 7.30 -0.74 6.22
N ALA A 113 7.37 -1.06 4.94
CA ALA A 113 8.13 -2.19 4.40
C ALA A 113 9.25 -1.68 3.50
N GLU A 114 10.38 -2.39 3.47
CA GLU A 114 11.52 -2.06 2.62
C GLU A 114 11.75 -3.09 1.52
N PHE A 115 12.26 -2.63 0.38
CA PHE A 115 12.73 -3.50 -0.68
C PHE A 115 13.93 -2.89 -1.41
N ASP A 116 14.72 -3.76 -2.04
CA ASP A 116 15.86 -3.37 -2.87
C ASP A 116 15.49 -3.50 -4.35
N LEU A 117 15.82 -2.47 -5.13
CA LEU A 117 15.77 -2.51 -6.59
C LEU A 117 17.18 -2.69 -7.12
N ILE A 118 17.44 -3.81 -7.80
CA ILE A 118 18.72 -4.17 -8.36
C ILE A 118 18.66 -4.25 -9.89
N ASP A 119 19.82 -4.14 -10.54
CA ASP A 119 19.89 -4.33 -11.98
C ASP A 119 19.57 -5.78 -12.35
N SER A 120 18.78 -5.95 -13.40
CA SER A 120 18.47 -7.27 -13.96
C SER A 120 19.57 -7.77 -14.93
N GLY A 121 20.43 -6.87 -15.40
CA GLY A 121 21.30 -7.10 -16.56
C GLY A 121 20.56 -7.20 -17.89
N ASN A 122 19.22 -6.97 -17.87
CA ASN A 122 18.37 -7.00 -19.05
C ASN A 122 17.89 -5.59 -19.38
N VAL A 123 17.76 -5.31 -20.67
CA VAL A 123 17.13 -4.08 -21.15
C VAL A 123 15.61 -4.23 -21.13
N CYS A 124 14.94 -3.40 -20.37
CA CYS A 124 13.47 -3.32 -20.38
C CYS A 124 13.03 -2.41 -21.52
N ILE A 125 12.12 -2.90 -22.35
CA ILE A 125 11.44 -2.03 -23.29
C ILE A 125 10.38 -1.25 -22.52
N PRO A 126 10.47 0.09 -22.42
CA PRO A 126 9.51 0.91 -21.72
C PRO A 126 8.07 0.65 -22.19
N THR A 127 7.11 0.77 -21.29
CA THR A 127 5.69 0.52 -21.61
C THR A 127 5.20 1.40 -22.75
N LEU A 128 5.65 2.66 -22.78
CA LEU A 128 5.33 3.59 -23.87
C LEU A 128 5.81 3.08 -25.23
N MET A 129 7.05 2.59 -25.30
CA MET A 129 7.62 2.05 -26.55
C MET A 129 6.88 0.80 -27.04
N LYS A 130 6.42 -0.05 -26.12
CA LYS A 130 5.56 -1.18 -26.49
C LYS A 130 4.24 -0.74 -27.11
N GLN A 131 3.62 0.32 -26.56
CA GLN A 131 2.38 0.90 -27.09
C GLN A 131 2.59 1.54 -28.46
N VAL A 132 3.68 2.27 -28.64
CA VAL A 132 4.08 2.86 -29.94
C VAL A 132 4.26 1.77 -30.98
N ALA A 133 5.06 0.73 -30.68
CA ALA A 133 5.30 -0.40 -31.58
C ALA A 133 4.00 -1.15 -31.90
N PHE A 134 3.14 -1.39 -30.92
CA PHE A 134 1.85 -2.05 -31.13
C PHE A 134 0.91 -1.23 -32.02
N SER A 135 0.88 0.09 -31.84
CA SER A 135 0.08 0.99 -32.70
C SER A 135 0.57 1.01 -34.14
N TRP A 136 1.89 0.97 -34.33
CA TRP A 136 2.48 0.90 -35.66
C TRP A 136 2.18 -0.43 -36.36
N ILE A 137 2.38 -1.58 -35.72
CA ILE A 137 2.10 -2.92 -36.27
C ILE A 137 0.61 -3.07 -36.66
N ASN A 138 -0.29 -2.37 -35.98
CA ASN A 138 -1.73 -2.41 -36.25
C ASN A 138 -2.21 -1.30 -37.20
N ASP A 139 -1.33 -0.69 -37.98
CA ASP A 139 -1.62 0.38 -38.94
C ASP A 139 -2.33 1.63 -38.34
N LYS A 140 -2.20 1.83 -37.02
CA LYS A 140 -2.76 2.99 -36.33
C LYS A 140 -1.79 4.18 -36.27
N MET A 141 -0.58 4.00 -36.79
CA MET A 141 0.48 5.00 -36.79
C MET A 141 1.30 4.85 -38.08
N SER A 142 1.68 5.99 -38.70
CA SER A 142 2.52 5.98 -39.89
C SER A 142 3.98 5.64 -39.57
N ASP A 143 4.71 5.11 -40.56
CA ASP A 143 6.14 4.81 -40.45
C ASP A 143 6.96 6.03 -40.03
N GLY A 144 6.67 7.21 -40.60
CA GLY A 144 7.35 8.44 -40.23
C GLY A 144 7.20 8.79 -38.76
N PHE A 145 5.96 8.72 -38.26
CA PHE A 145 5.71 9.00 -36.84
C PHE A 145 6.35 7.97 -35.90
N PHE A 146 6.37 6.69 -36.33
CA PHE A 146 7.05 5.64 -35.56
C PHE A 146 8.56 5.88 -35.47
N ILE A 147 9.20 6.26 -36.58
CA ILE A 147 10.65 6.55 -36.63
C ILE A 147 11.00 7.78 -35.76
N ASP A 148 10.14 8.81 -35.77
CA ASP A 148 10.35 10.01 -34.97
C ASP A 148 10.12 9.79 -33.45
N ALA A 149 9.42 8.70 -33.07
CA ALA A 149 9.08 8.37 -31.69
C ALA A 149 10.11 7.47 -31.01
N ILE A 150 11.01 6.84 -31.74
CA ILE A 150 12.06 5.94 -31.23
C ILE A 150 13.45 6.58 -31.27
#